data_8fbe5937f382edafaf0870fa1ebdefcf
#
_entry.id   8fbe5937f382edafaf0870fa1ebdefcf
#
_cell.length_a   1.000
_cell.length_b   1.000
_cell.length_c   1.000
_cell.angle_alpha   90.00
_cell.angle_beta   90.00
_cell.angle_gamma   90.00
#
_symmetry.space_group_name_H-M   'P 1'
#
loop_
_entity.id
_entity.type
_entity.pdbx_description
1 polymer ?
#
loop_
_entity_poly.entity_id
_entity_poly.type
_entity_poly.pdbx_seq_one_letter_code
_entity_poly.pdbx_strand_id
1 'polypeptide(L)'
;MLSNVSPISAALIVSALPLIAGCVSGGGYKPISERLPALEVSFADPAWTGNTIPAGQHCQMFGGKGQTPALKVGKIPGGANAIIVEFNDLSFGPLSSGGGHGKIGYWIKGAGSAVLPSVPGETADLGVQGSFIEAKARSTGQYASPGYLPPCSGGRGNTYVADVKAVYKATKEGEESLLLAEQRIKLGTY
;
A
#
# COMPACT_ATOMS: atom_id res chain seq x y z
N MET A 1 31.00 13.93 -78.36
CA MET A 1 30.64 12.79 -77.52
C MET A 1 30.80 13.23 -76.08
N LEU A 2 29.72 13.63 -75.45
CA LEU A 2 29.73 14.13 -74.07
C LEU A 2 29.02 13.05 -73.23
N SER A 3 29.76 12.42 -72.29
CA SER A 3 29.26 11.40 -71.38
C SER A 3 28.62 12.09 -70.18
N ASN A 4 27.32 11.86 -70.00
CA ASN A 4 26.60 12.28 -68.82
C ASN A 4 26.89 11.31 -67.64
N VAL A 5 27.43 11.83 -66.55
CA VAL A 5 27.59 11.14 -65.30
C VAL A 5 26.50 11.64 -64.33
N SER A 6 25.54 10.79 -64.00
CA SER A 6 24.51 11.08 -62.99
C SER A 6 25.05 10.95 -61.60
N PRO A 7 24.72 11.85 -60.65
CA PRO A 7 25.12 11.70 -59.24
C PRO A 7 24.19 10.76 -58.52
N ILE A 8 24.80 9.80 -57.80
CA ILE A 8 24.11 8.88 -56.91
C ILE A 8 23.80 9.62 -55.61
N SER A 9 22.51 9.89 -55.34
CA SER A 9 22.05 10.45 -54.06
C SER A 9 22.05 9.35 -52.99
N ALA A 10 22.96 9.48 -52.04
CA ALA A 10 22.95 8.65 -50.82
C ALA A 10 21.85 9.12 -49.85
N ALA A 11 20.81 8.34 -49.71
CA ALA A 11 19.78 8.60 -48.68
C ALA A 11 20.28 8.17 -47.31
N LEU A 12 20.50 9.11 -46.41
CA LEU A 12 20.76 8.87 -45.00
C LEU A 12 19.46 8.40 -44.32
N ILE A 13 19.41 7.13 -43.95
CA ILE A 13 18.35 6.56 -43.11
C ILE A 13 18.68 6.92 -41.66
N VAL A 14 18.03 7.96 -41.15
CA VAL A 14 18.07 8.28 -39.70
C VAL A 14 17.13 7.31 -38.99
N SER A 15 17.69 6.29 -38.37
CA SER A 15 16.96 5.37 -37.49
C SER A 15 16.63 6.13 -36.19
N ALA A 16 15.39 6.56 -36.07
CA ALA A 16 14.86 7.05 -34.78
C ALA A 16 14.66 5.86 -33.84
N LEU A 17 15.52 5.71 -32.83
CA LEU A 17 15.24 4.84 -31.69
C LEU A 17 14.04 5.41 -30.91
N PRO A 18 13.01 4.62 -30.61
CA PRO A 18 11.98 5.06 -29.69
C PRO A 18 12.59 5.17 -28.30
N LEU A 19 12.62 6.37 -27.76
CA LEU A 19 12.81 6.61 -26.34
C LEU A 19 11.59 5.99 -25.63
N ILE A 20 11.78 4.80 -25.04
CA ILE A 20 10.84 4.25 -24.10
C ILE A 20 10.97 5.13 -22.84
N ALA A 21 10.10 6.14 -22.76
CA ALA A 21 9.88 6.86 -21.53
C ALA A 21 9.32 5.84 -20.53
N GLY A 22 10.19 5.29 -19.69
CA GLY A 22 9.80 4.49 -18.55
C GLY A 22 8.95 5.41 -17.65
N CYS A 23 7.65 5.15 -17.61
CA CYS A 23 6.80 5.70 -16.56
C CYS A 23 7.39 5.23 -15.24
N VAL A 24 8.06 6.11 -14.52
CA VAL A 24 8.35 5.96 -13.10
C VAL A 24 7.00 6.07 -12.40
N SER A 25 6.25 4.97 -12.37
CA SER A 25 5.08 4.82 -11.52
C SER A 25 5.58 4.86 -10.09
N GLY A 26 5.14 5.87 -9.34
CA GLY A 26 5.51 6.09 -7.95
C GLY A 26 5.38 4.84 -7.11
N GLY A 27 6.46 4.51 -6.41
CA GLY A 27 6.56 3.73 -5.18
C GLY A 27 5.67 2.51 -4.99
N GLY A 28 5.57 1.61 -5.96
CA GLY A 28 4.89 0.32 -5.81
C GLY A 28 5.89 -0.81 -5.59
N TYR A 29 5.50 -1.80 -4.80
CA TYR A 29 6.27 -3.04 -4.66
C TYR A 29 6.00 -3.93 -5.88
N LYS A 30 7.06 -4.37 -6.56
CA LYS A 30 6.95 -5.25 -7.74
C LYS A 30 6.64 -6.68 -7.29
N PRO A 31 5.55 -7.31 -7.75
CA PRO A 31 5.26 -8.70 -7.43
C PRO A 31 6.37 -9.63 -7.95
N ILE A 32 6.80 -10.59 -7.12
CA ILE A 32 7.80 -11.61 -7.51
C ILE A 32 7.23 -12.66 -8.48
N SER A 33 5.90 -12.77 -8.57
CA SER A 33 5.19 -13.70 -9.45
C SER A 33 3.77 -13.21 -9.72
N GLU A 34 3.13 -13.73 -10.77
CA GLU A 34 1.72 -13.44 -11.07
C GLU A 34 0.75 -13.93 -9.98
N ARG A 35 1.10 -15.00 -9.28
CA ARG A 35 0.34 -15.53 -8.16
C ARG A 35 1.20 -15.53 -6.91
N LEU A 36 0.91 -14.58 -6.02
CA LEU A 36 1.62 -14.43 -4.75
C LEU A 36 1.14 -15.47 -3.72
N PRO A 37 2.04 -15.92 -2.83
CA PRO A 37 1.63 -16.67 -1.64
C PRO A 37 0.68 -15.86 -0.75
N ALA A 38 -0.27 -16.56 -0.10
CA ALA A 38 -1.14 -15.95 0.89
C ALA A 38 -0.47 -15.90 2.26
N LEU A 39 -0.63 -14.77 2.97
CA LEU A 39 -0.30 -14.66 4.38
C LEU A 39 -1.43 -15.26 5.25
N GLU A 40 -1.12 -15.65 6.48
CA GLU A 40 -2.11 -15.87 7.52
C GLU A 40 -2.30 -14.58 8.32
N VAL A 41 -3.48 -13.98 8.27
CA VAL A 41 -3.76 -12.72 8.95
C VAL A 41 -4.96 -12.88 9.87
N SER A 42 -4.80 -12.45 11.13
CA SER A 42 -5.88 -12.42 12.11
C SER A 42 -5.75 -11.20 13.02
N PHE A 43 -6.85 -10.81 13.67
CA PHE A 43 -6.80 -9.78 14.68
C PHE A 43 -6.11 -10.28 15.95
N ALA A 44 -5.28 -9.44 16.55
CA ALA A 44 -4.69 -9.71 17.87
C ALA A 44 -5.62 -9.26 19.00
N ASP A 45 -6.48 -8.28 18.74
CA ASP A 45 -7.49 -7.78 19.66
C ASP A 45 -8.87 -8.42 19.33
N PRO A 46 -9.52 -9.12 20.27
CA PRO A 46 -10.80 -9.78 20.07
C PRO A 46 -11.98 -8.82 19.84
N ALA A 47 -11.83 -7.53 20.11
CA ALA A 47 -12.83 -6.52 19.77
C ALA A 47 -13.04 -6.40 18.25
N TRP A 48 -12.02 -6.73 17.46
CA TRP A 48 -12.11 -6.76 16.01
C TRP A 48 -12.54 -8.14 15.53
N THR A 49 -13.71 -8.21 14.91
CA THR A 49 -14.30 -9.47 14.44
C THR A 49 -14.44 -9.55 12.90
N GLY A 50 -14.16 -8.45 12.20
CA GLY A 50 -14.39 -8.36 10.76
C GLY A 50 -15.86 -8.08 10.38
N ASN A 51 -16.76 -7.99 11.34
CA ASN A 51 -18.19 -7.72 11.08
C ASN A 51 -18.50 -6.22 11.15
N THR A 52 -18.30 -5.63 12.31
CA THR A 52 -18.54 -4.22 12.58
C THR A 52 -17.26 -3.59 13.14
N ILE A 53 -16.99 -2.35 12.78
CA ILE A 53 -15.89 -1.58 13.36
C ILE A 53 -16.17 -1.40 14.86
N PRO A 54 -15.22 -1.72 15.76
CA PRO A 54 -15.45 -1.59 17.19
C PRO A 54 -15.78 -0.15 17.60
N ALA A 55 -16.56 -0.01 18.65
CA ALA A 55 -16.97 1.31 19.17
C ALA A 55 -15.76 2.20 19.44
N GLY A 56 -15.84 3.47 18.99
CA GLY A 56 -14.76 4.45 19.11
C GLY A 56 -13.61 4.29 18.11
N GLN A 57 -13.54 3.21 17.30
CA GLN A 57 -12.50 2.97 16.31
C GLN A 57 -12.79 3.62 14.95
N HIS A 58 -13.55 4.72 14.94
CA HIS A 58 -13.83 5.57 13.80
C HIS A 58 -13.13 6.93 13.95
N CYS A 59 -13.21 7.76 12.91
CA CYS A 59 -12.49 9.04 12.84
C CYS A 59 -12.99 10.09 13.84
N GLN A 60 -12.15 11.06 14.13
CA GLN A 60 -12.43 12.15 15.09
C GLN A 60 -13.62 13.01 14.68
N MET A 61 -13.85 13.19 13.37
CA MET A 61 -15.00 13.95 12.83
C MET A 61 -16.34 13.43 13.38
N PHE A 62 -16.46 12.14 13.62
CA PHE A 62 -17.68 11.52 14.18
C PHE A 62 -17.53 11.12 15.63
N GLY A 63 -16.54 11.72 16.37
CA GLY A 63 -16.36 11.52 17.80
C GLY A 63 -15.52 10.29 18.16
N GLY A 64 -14.90 9.62 17.20
CA GLY A 64 -13.98 8.50 17.45
C GLY A 64 -12.57 8.94 17.81
N LYS A 65 -11.73 7.96 18.15
CA LYS A 65 -10.27 8.06 18.31
C LYS A 65 -9.64 6.80 17.73
N GLY A 66 -10.02 6.49 16.47
CA GLY A 66 -9.70 5.24 15.85
C GLY A 66 -8.20 5.01 15.69
N GLN A 67 -7.84 3.75 15.86
CA GLN A 67 -6.50 3.22 15.65
C GLN A 67 -6.57 2.11 14.62
N THR A 68 -5.43 1.74 14.03
CA THR A 68 -5.36 0.51 13.24
C THR A 68 -5.63 -0.71 14.14
N PRO A 69 -6.25 -1.79 13.65
CA PRO A 69 -6.29 -3.03 14.42
C PRO A 69 -4.86 -3.57 14.65
N ALA A 70 -4.60 -4.11 15.83
CA ALA A 70 -3.43 -4.94 16.03
C ALA A 70 -3.62 -6.28 15.29
N LEU A 71 -2.60 -6.71 14.51
CA LEU A 71 -2.68 -7.90 13.66
C LEU A 71 -1.61 -8.93 14.02
N LYS A 72 -1.98 -10.22 13.93
CA LYS A 72 -1.05 -11.34 13.87
C LYS A 72 -0.89 -11.73 12.40
N VAL A 73 0.34 -11.76 11.91
CA VAL A 73 0.67 -12.13 10.54
C VAL A 73 1.57 -13.35 10.57
N GLY A 74 1.14 -14.42 9.91
CA GLY A 74 1.88 -15.67 9.75
C GLY A 74 2.22 -15.95 8.29
N LYS A 75 3.04 -16.99 8.05
CA LYS A 75 3.53 -17.39 6.72
C LYS A 75 4.29 -16.27 5.99
N ILE A 76 5.01 -15.45 6.74
CA ILE A 76 5.84 -14.41 6.16
C ILE A 76 7.01 -15.06 5.42
N PRO A 77 7.18 -14.81 4.09
CA PRO A 77 8.28 -15.40 3.31
C PRO A 77 9.65 -14.95 3.78
N GLY A 78 10.67 -15.77 3.53
CA GLY A 78 12.06 -15.34 3.62
C GLY A 78 12.34 -14.16 2.70
N GLY A 79 13.22 -13.24 3.14
CA GLY A 79 13.54 -12.02 2.40
C GLY A 79 12.62 -10.83 2.69
N ALA A 80 11.48 -11.01 3.34
CA ALA A 80 10.68 -9.89 3.81
C ALA A 80 11.41 -9.14 4.93
N ASN A 81 11.44 -7.81 4.84
CA ASN A 81 11.98 -6.93 5.86
C ASN A 81 10.95 -5.93 6.40
N ALA A 82 9.76 -5.86 5.76
CA ALA A 82 8.65 -5.06 6.25
C ALA A 82 7.30 -5.71 5.94
N ILE A 83 6.29 -5.33 6.74
CA ILE A 83 4.87 -5.54 6.43
C ILE A 83 4.25 -4.19 6.15
N ILE A 84 3.57 -4.06 5.01
CA ILE A 84 2.79 -2.87 4.65
C ILE A 84 1.31 -3.23 4.76
N VAL A 85 0.55 -2.41 5.48
CA VAL A 85 -0.91 -2.55 5.62
C VAL A 85 -1.57 -1.38 4.90
N GLU A 86 -2.31 -1.68 3.83
CA GLU A 86 -3.05 -0.71 3.03
C GLU A 86 -4.52 -0.72 3.44
N PHE A 87 -5.00 0.38 4.00
CA PHE A 87 -6.39 0.51 4.48
C PHE A 87 -7.29 1.10 3.39
N ASN A 88 -8.45 0.49 3.17
CA ASN A 88 -9.35 0.85 2.07
C ASN A 88 -10.81 0.86 2.51
N ASP A 89 -11.61 1.74 1.89
CA ASP A 89 -13.08 1.80 1.98
C ASP A 89 -13.68 1.29 0.66
N LEU A 90 -14.16 0.06 0.62
CA LEU A 90 -14.70 -0.56 -0.60
C LEU A 90 -15.97 0.12 -1.10
N SER A 91 -16.65 0.89 -0.25
CA SER A 91 -17.92 1.57 -0.57
C SER A 91 -17.70 2.94 -1.20
N PHE A 92 -16.45 3.44 -1.23
CA PHE A 92 -16.12 4.74 -1.82
C PHE A 92 -14.97 4.62 -2.83
N GLY A 93 -15.30 4.59 -4.12
CA GLY A 93 -14.36 4.32 -5.22
C GLY A 93 -12.99 5.00 -5.12
N PRO A 94 -12.88 6.32 -4.87
CA PRO A 94 -11.60 7.00 -4.75
C PRO A 94 -10.68 6.46 -3.64
N LEU A 95 -11.23 5.81 -2.62
CA LEU A 95 -10.50 5.28 -1.47
C LEU A 95 -10.54 3.73 -1.38
N SER A 96 -11.04 3.05 -2.43
CA SER A 96 -11.35 1.61 -2.38
C SER A 96 -10.16 0.68 -2.59
N SER A 97 -8.99 1.20 -2.95
CA SER A 97 -7.80 0.39 -3.24
C SER A 97 -6.51 1.14 -2.95
N GLY A 98 -5.39 0.43 -2.91
CA GLY A 98 -4.05 1.01 -2.85
C GLY A 98 -3.82 1.94 -1.65
N GLY A 99 -4.44 1.65 -0.51
CA GLY A 99 -4.30 2.45 0.71
C GLY A 99 -5.04 3.78 0.65
N GLY A 100 -6.29 3.80 0.17
CA GLY A 100 -7.11 4.99 0.14
C GLY A 100 -7.23 5.69 1.49
N HIS A 101 -7.28 4.91 2.56
CA HIS A 101 -7.29 5.34 3.95
C HIS A 101 -5.89 5.41 4.60
N GLY A 102 -4.81 5.34 3.81
CA GLY A 102 -3.43 5.36 4.25
C GLY A 102 -2.76 4.00 4.21
N LYS A 103 -1.42 4.01 4.26
CA LYS A 103 -0.57 2.84 4.32
C LYS A 103 0.36 2.95 5.52
N ILE A 104 0.32 1.96 6.39
CA ILE A 104 1.23 1.88 7.54
C ILE A 104 2.20 0.72 7.31
N GLY A 105 3.47 1.00 7.49
CA GLY A 105 4.55 0.02 7.42
C GLY A 105 5.08 -0.36 8.80
N TYR A 106 5.57 -1.59 8.91
CA TYR A 106 6.21 -2.13 10.10
C TYR A 106 7.47 -2.84 9.68
N TRP A 107 8.63 -2.39 10.17
CA TRP A 107 9.87 -3.14 10.00
C TRP A 107 9.81 -4.42 10.80
N ILE A 108 10.16 -5.54 10.19
CA ILE A 108 10.16 -6.86 10.81
C ILE A 108 11.57 -7.47 10.81
N LYS A 109 11.80 -8.39 11.76
CA LYS A 109 13.04 -9.15 11.84
C LYS A 109 12.80 -10.59 11.42
N GLY A 110 13.04 -10.89 10.14
CA GLY A 110 13.02 -12.26 9.63
C GLY A 110 11.65 -12.76 9.18
N ALA A 111 11.64 -14.03 8.76
CA ALA A 111 10.50 -14.76 8.22
C ALA A 111 9.63 -15.42 9.31
N GLY A 112 8.52 -16.01 8.90
CA GLY A 112 7.62 -16.81 9.75
C GLY A 112 6.42 -16.03 10.25
N SER A 113 6.54 -15.25 11.33
CA SER A 113 5.42 -14.51 11.90
C SER A 113 5.83 -13.19 12.54
N ALA A 114 4.86 -12.27 12.61
CA ALA A 114 5.00 -10.98 13.29
C ALA A 114 3.68 -10.59 13.97
N VAL A 115 3.79 -9.78 15.02
CA VAL A 115 2.65 -9.08 15.62
C VAL A 115 2.81 -7.59 15.28
N LEU A 116 1.82 -7.04 14.60
CA LEU A 116 1.77 -5.62 14.25
C LEU A 116 0.95 -4.91 15.31
N PRO A 117 1.55 -4.01 16.09
CA PRO A 117 0.83 -3.26 17.09
C PRO A 117 -0.14 -2.26 16.45
N SER A 118 -1.18 -1.90 17.20
CA SER A 118 -2.07 -0.81 16.83
C SER A 118 -1.31 0.53 16.82
N VAL A 119 -1.62 1.38 15.87
CA VAL A 119 -1.10 2.76 15.80
C VAL A 119 -2.26 3.75 15.69
N PRO A 120 -2.13 4.96 16.24
CA PRO A 120 -3.20 5.96 16.18
C PRO A 120 -3.46 6.42 14.75
N GLY A 121 -4.73 6.74 14.47
CA GLY A 121 -5.13 7.39 13.23
C GLY A 121 -5.04 8.92 13.32
N GLU A 122 -5.18 9.58 12.18
CA GLU A 122 -5.28 11.04 12.00
C GLU A 122 -4.09 11.82 12.60
N THR A 123 -2.92 11.16 12.67
CA THR A 123 -1.66 11.74 13.15
C THR A 123 -0.49 11.31 12.28
N ALA A 124 0.58 12.12 12.28
CA ALA A 124 1.86 11.77 11.70
C ALA A 124 2.77 11.04 12.69
N ASP A 125 2.51 11.16 14.00
CA ASP A 125 3.23 10.45 15.05
C ASP A 125 2.52 9.15 15.38
N LEU A 126 3.14 8.04 15.04
CA LEU A 126 2.58 6.71 15.29
C LEU A 126 2.86 6.20 16.72
N GLY A 127 3.81 6.80 17.45
CA GLY A 127 4.14 6.43 18.82
C GLY A 127 4.66 5.00 19.03
N VAL A 128 4.90 4.24 17.95
CA VAL A 128 5.30 2.83 17.97
C VAL A 128 6.62 2.65 17.24
N GLN A 129 7.64 2.17 17.96
CA GLN A 129 8.96 1.92 17.37
C GLN A 129 8.87 0.88 16.24
N GLY A 130 9.52 1.16 15.13
CA GLY A 130 9.54 0.28 13.95
C GLY A 130 8.33 0.41 13.05
N SER A 131 7.33 1.22 13.41
CA SER A 131 6.25 1.60 12.51
C SER A 131 6.60 2.88 11.74
N PHE A 132 6.03 3.03 10.54
CA PHE A 132 6.20 4.23 9.71
C PHE A 132 4.99 4.43 8.80
N ILE A 133 4.79 5.67 8.37
CA ILE A 133 3.78 5.99 7.36
C ILE A 133 4.40 5.73 5.98
N GLU A 134 3.92 4.70 5.29
CA GLU A 134 4.32 4.42 3.91
C GLU A 134 3.64 5.39 2.93
N ALA A 135 2.37 5.69 3.18
CA ALA A 135 1.64 6.73 2.47
C ALA A 135 0.49 7.26 3.34
N LYS A 136 0.28 8.57 3.30
CA LYS A 136 -0.88 9.20 3.92
C LYS A 136 -2.18 8.79 3.23
N ALA A 137 -3.32 8.96 3.90
CA ALA A 137 -4.64 8.81 3.30
C ALA A 137 -4.78 9.73 2.07
N ARG A 138 -5.50 9.27 1.04
CA ARG A 138 -5.81 10.07 -0.16
C ARG A 138 -7.01 10.99 -0.01
N SER A 139 -7.71 10.88 1.10
CA SER A 139 -8.80 11.80 1.46
C SER A 139 -8.30 13.25 1.60
N THR A 140 -9.18 14.20 1.34
CA THR A 140 -8.88 15.63 1.30
C THR A 140 -9.87 16.45 2.13
N GLY A 141 -9.60 17.74 2.28
CA GLY A 141 -10.47 18.64 3.03
C GLY A 141 -10.57 18.22 4.49
N GLN A 142 -11.78 18.23 5.02
CA GLN A 142 -12.05 17.86 6.42
C GLN A 142 -11.76 16.40 6.77
N TYR A 143 -11.59 15.52 5.76
CA TYR A 143 -11.21 14.12 5.92
C TYR A 143 -9.71 13.90 5.74
N ALA A 144 -8.91 14.94 5.53
CA ALA A 144 -7.48 14.78 5.33
C ALA A 144 -6.82 14.16 6.57
N SER A 145 -5.95 13.16 6.35
CA SER A 145 -5.17 12.54 7.41
C SER A 145 -3.71 12.46 6.98
N PRO A 146 -2.76 12.83 7.85
CA PRO A 146 -1.33 12.74 7.54
C PRO A 146 -0.80 11.30 7.53
N GLY A 147 -1.57 10.35 8.06
CA GLY A 147 -1.28 8.92 8.12
C GLY A 147 -2.51 8.08 7.81
N TYR A 148 -2.83 7.16 8.71
CA TYR A 148 -4.06 6.36 8.65
C TYR A 148 -5.29 7.22 8.93
N LEU A 149 -6.31 7.14 8.07
CA LEU A 149 -7.65 7.65 8.34
C LEU A 149 -8.51 6.50 8.84
N PRO A 150 -8.99 6.50 10.09
CA PRO A 150 -9.95 5.52 10.58
C PRO A 150 -11.25 5.54 9.76
N PRO A 151 -12.11 4.49 9.84
CA PRO A 151 -13.41 4.48 9.21
C PRO A 151 -14.20 5.77 9.44
N CYS A 152 -14.59 6.46 8.35
CA CYS A 152 -15.08 7.84 8.45
C CYS A 152 -16.32 8.09 7.60
N SER A 153 -17.22 7.09 7.52
CA SER A 153 -18.48 7.19 6.76
C SER A 153 -19.64 7.82 7.54
N GLY A 154 -19.49 8.03 8.85
CA GLY A 154 -20.56 8.54 9.70
C GLY A 154 -21.70 7.53 9.89
N GLY A 155 -21.41 6.25 9.97
CA GLY A 155 -22.38 5.18 10.20
C GLY A 155 -23.21 4.79 8.98
N ARG A 156 -22.73 5.09 7.74
CA ARG A 156 -23.48 4.76 6.50
C ARG A 156 -23.38 3.30 6.09
N GLY A 157 -22.68 2.45 6.86
CA GLY A 157 -22.51 1.03 6.56
C GLY A 157 -21.44 0.74 5.53
N ASN A 158 -20.47 1.65 5.33
CA ASN A 158 -19.32 1.41 4.44
C ASN A 158 -18.50 0.21 4.90
N THR A 159 -18.00 -0.56 3.94
CA THR A 159 -17.16 -1.74 4.19
C THR A 159 -15.69 -1.38 4.12
N TYR A 160 -14.97 -1.66 5.20
CA TYR A 160 -13.54 -1.39 5.32
C TYR A 160 -12.73 -2.69 5.30
N VAL A 161 -11.60 -2.64 4.61
CA VAL A 161 -10.66 -3.76 4.48
C VAL A 161 -9.22 -3.29 4.69
N ALA A 162 -8.33 -4.23 4.98
CA ALA A 162 -6.89 -4.04 4.95
C ALA A 162 -6.25 -5.06 4.02
N ASP A 163 -5.39 -4.59 3.11
CA ASP A 163 -4.50 -5.43 2.31
C ASP A 163 -3.15 -5.48 3.02
N VAL A 164 -2.81 -6.65 3.56
CA VAL A 164 -1.57 -6.91 4.31
C VAL A 164 -0.55 -7.51 3.36
N LYS A 165 0.61 -6.87 3.24
CA LYS A 165 1.64 -7.20 2.25
C LYS A 165 2.98 -7.45 2.94
N ALA A 166 3.56 -8.62 2.75
CA ALA A 166 4.96 -8.89 3.12
C ALA A 166 5.86 -8.45 1.97
N VAL A 167 6.80 -7.56 2.25
CA VAL A 167 7.62 -6.92 1.24
C VAL A 167 9.11 -6.98 1.58
N TYR A 168 9.94 -6.98 0.53
CA TYR A 168 11.30 -6.46 0.63
C TYR A 168 11.24 -4.99 0.27
N LYS A 169 11.39 -4.12 1.25
CA LYS A 169 11.48 -2.68 1.05
C LYS A 169 12.96 -2.33 0.88
N ALA A 170 13.31 -1.88 -0.33
CA ALA A 170 14.67 -1.45 -0.65
C ALA A 170 15.11 -0.32 0.27
N THR A 171 16.34 -0.41 0.78
CA THR A 171 16.94 0.58 1.68
C THR A 171 18.13 1.29 1.06
N LYS A 172 18.56 0.83 -0.13
CA LYS A 172 19.67 1.42 -0.88
C LYS A 172 19.19 1.90 -2.23
N GLU A 173 19.82 2.95 -2.74
CA GLU A 173 19.57 3.45 -4.08
C GLU A 173 19.87 2.38 -5.14
N GLY A 174 18.99 2.25 -6.14
CA GLY A 174 19.10 1.27 -7.21
C GLY A 174 18.57 -0.13 -6.89
N GLU A 175 18.20 -0.41 -5.63
CA GLU A 175 17.52 -1.66 -5.29
C GLU A 175 16.02 -1.58 -5.62
N GLU A 176 15.45 -2.70 -6.08
CA GLU A 176 14.03 -2.81 -6.35
C GLU A 176 13.26 -3.29 -5.12
N SER A 177 12.15 -2.64 -4.79
CA SER A 177 11.25 -3.09 -3.72
C SER A 177 10.30 -4.16 -4.25
N LEU A 178 10.16 -5.27 -3.54
CA LEU A 178 9.45 -6.46 -3.99
C LEU A 178 8.23 -6.77 -3.10
N LEU A 179 7.13 -7.18 -3.71
CA LEU A 179 5.99 -7.78 -3.04
C LEU A 179 6.14 -9.31 -3.04
N LEU A 180 6.22 -9.90 -1.86
CA LEU A 180 6.55 -11.30 -1.67
C LEU A 180 5.33 -12.16 -1.35
N ALA A 181 4.36 -11.63 -0.60
CA ALA A 181 3.11 -12.29 -0.24
C ALA A 181 2.07 -11.24 0.14
N GLU A 182 0.78 -11.58 0.02
CA GLU A 182 -0.30 -10.68 0.43
C GLU A 182 -1.54 -11.43 0.92
N GLN A 183 -2.35 -10.75 1.72
CA GLN A 183 -3.65 -11.22 2.16
C GLN A 183 -4.56 -10.05 2.50
N ARG A 184 -5.82 -10.13 2.06
CA ARG A 184 -6.86 -9.18 2.48
C ARG A 184 -7.58 -9.68 3.72
N ILE A 185 -7.82 -8.77 4.67
CA ILE A 185 -8.71 -9.01 5.81
C ILE A 185 -9.82 -7.95 5.83
N LYS A 186 -11.05 -8.39 6.09
CA LYS A 186 -12.16 -7.46 6.31
C LYS A 186 -12.09 -6.90 7.72
N LEU A 187 -12.13 -5.57 7.86
CA LEU A 187 -12.08 -4.88 9.16
C LEU A 187 -13.48 -4.77 9.77
N GLY A 188 -14.49 -4.57 8.95
CA GLY A 188 -15.88 -4.44 9.36
C GLY A 188 -16.64 -3.38 8.55
N THR A 189 -17.85 -3.12 8.99
CA THR A 189 -18.71 -2.04 8.48
C THR A 189 -18.88 -0.93 9.52
N TYR A 190 -19.02 0.30 9.05
CA TYR A 190 -19.27 1.47 9.90
C TYR A 190 -20.24 2.44 9.23
#